data_6d6562ef2d5ed083798129c20efb4d8d
#
_entry.id   6d6562ef2d5ed083798129c20efb4d8d
#
_cell.length_a   1.000
_cell.length_b   1.000
_cell.length_c   1.000
_cell.angle_alpha   90.00
_cell.angle_beta   90.00
_cell.angle_gamma   90.00
#
_symmetry.space_group_name_H-M   'P 1'
#
loop_
_entity.id
_entity.type
_entity.pdbx_description
1 polymer ?
#
loop_
_entity_poly.entity_id
_entity_poly.type
_entity_poly.pdbx_seq_one_letter_code
_entity_poly.pdbx_strand_id
1 'polypeptide(L)'
;MQEALLIPEIRPERFLDPSAGTGMFISTLKDVPEIHCFEKDRLTGRILSSLYPKSKVNIEGFQSIQPYYNGYFDVVSSNIPFGNTRIYDRDFDRSDDPVRKSSLAAVHNYFFLKGMDTLREGGILAYITTSGIMDSLQNRPVREWLVNHANLVSTIRLPDNLFTDAGTEVGSDLIVLQKNTRKSELTEKERNFIETRIISDSIHINNSYAGLDHIVHTSVSMGKNMYGQPAMNFTMKGVSEPLPNISGSYWHKMWGTILTGNFMKKTCPVPPFPLP
;
A
#
# COMPACT_ATOMS: atom_id res chain seq x y z
N MET A 1 -1.07 9.73 -5.99
CA MET A 1 -2.16 9.09 -5.23
C MET A 1 -3.43 9.93 -5.22
N GLN A 2 -3.33 11.26 -5.09
CA GLN A 2 -4.48 12.17 -5.22
C GLN A 2 -5.34 11.86 -6.44
N GLU A 3 -4.72 11.76 -7.62
CA GLU A 3 -5.43 11.47 -8.87
C GLU A 3 -5.97 10.04 -8.95
N ALA A 4 -5.36 9.09 -8.25
CA ALA A 4 -5.84 7.71 -8.19
C ALA A 4 -7.12 7.54 -7.37
N LEU A 5 -7.32 8.40 -6.36
CA LEU A 5 -8.53 8.45 -5.55
C LEU A 5 -9.55 9.48 -6.09
N LEU A 6 -9.11 10.40 -6.98
CA LEU A 6 -9.95 11.43 -7.61
C LEU A 6 -10.69 10.94 -8.86
N ILE A 7 -10.62 9.64 -9.18
CA ILE A 7 -11.45 9.13 -10.26
C ILE A 7 -12.92 9.29 -9.83
N PRO A 8 -13.73 10.00 -10.64
CA PRO A 8 -15.09 10.41 -10.24
C PRO A 8 -16.04 9.27 -9.84
N GLU A 9 -15.64 8.03 -10.07
CA GLU A 9 -16.43 6.83 -9.81
C GLU A 9 -16.11 6.14 -8.46
N ILE A 10 -14.98 6.49 -7.80
CA ILE A 10 -14.66 5.95 -6.46
C ILE A 10 -14.97 7.01 -5.43
N ARG A 11 -16.09 6.88 -4.77
CA ARG A 11 -16.47 7.70 -3.60
C ARG A 11 -16.48 6.81 -2.36
N PRO A 12 -15.33 6.68 -1.65
CA PRO A 12 -15.32 5.91 -0.42
C PRO A 12 -16.19 6.61 0.63
N GLU A 13 -16.99 5.85 1.32
CA GLU A 13 -17.72 6.33 2.51
C GLU A 13 -16.84 6.23 3.75
N ARG A 14 -15.96 5.21 3.79
CA ARG A 14 -15.10 4.87 4.95
C ARG A 14 -13.66 4.67 4.51
N PHE A 15 -12.81 5.53 5.00
CA PHE A 15 -11.39 5.55 4.68
C PHE A 15 -10.55 5.30 5.94
N LEU A 16 -9.46 4.54 5.77
CA LEU A 16 -8.49 4.28 6.82
C LEU A 16 -7.07 4.65 6.35
N ASP A 17 -6.38 5.45 7.15
CA ASP A 17 -4.92 5.63 7.08
C ASP A 17 -4.27 5.02 8.33
N PRO A 18 -3.62 3.84 8.22
CA PRO A 18 -3.05 3.15 9.37
C PRO A 18 -1.69 3.70 9.85
N SER A 19 -1.10 4.70 9.16
CA SER A 19 0.14 5.41 9.56
C SER A 19 0.12 6.82 9.00
N ALA A 20 -0.78 7.65 9.56
CA ALA A 20 -1.23 8.87 8.91
C ALA A 20 -0.22 10.03 8.96
N GLY A 21 0.77 9.99 9.85
CA GLY A 21 1.70 11.11 10.02
C GLY A 21 0.94 12.39 10.31
N THR A 22 1.23 13.44 9.55
CA THR A 22 0.50 14.72 9.62
C THR A 22 -0.72 14.79 8.72
N GLY A 23 -1.14 13.67 8.09
CA GLY A 23 -2.38 13.59 7.31
C GLY A 23 -2.25 13.92 5.83
N MET A 24 -1.10 13.66 5.21
CA MET A 24 -0.87 13.95 3.79
C MET A 24 -1.92 13.29 2.88
N PHE A 25 -2.29 12.04 3.15
CA PHE A 25 -3.32 11.34 2.38
C PHE A 25 -4.71 11.91 2.64
N ILE A 26 -4.99 12.30 3.89
CA ILE A 26 -6.29 12.86 4.28
C ILE A 26 -6.52 14.23 3.63
N SER A 27 -5.46 15.05 3.49
CA SER A 27 -5.55 16.39 2.90
C SER A 27 -6.15 16.39 1.49
N THR A 28 -6.11 15.24 0.83
CA THR A 28 -6.57 15.06 -0.55
C THR A 28 -7.99 14.53 -0.64
N LEU A 29 -8.54 14.04 0.49
CA LEU A 29 -9.87 13.47 0.55
C LEU A 29 -10.91 14.58 0.75
N LYS A 30 -11.72 14.80 -0.28
CA LYS A 30 -12.87 15.70 -0.19
C LYS A 30 -14.12 14.82 -0.07
N ASP A 31 -15.02 15.22 0.82
CA ASP A 31 -16.35 14.63 0.94
C ASP A 31 -16.39 13.14 1.33
N VAL A 32 -15.36 12.64 2.02
CA VAL A 32 -15.38 11.31 2.64
C VAL A 32 -16.06 11.41 4.01
N PRO A 33 -17.20 10.74 4.22
CA PRO A 33 -18.00 10.90 5.45
C PRO A 33 -17.27 10.42 6.71
N GLU A 34 -16.50 9.33 6.60
CA GLU A 34 -15.83 8.72 7.74
C GLU A 34 -14.37 8.45 7.45
N ILE A 35 -13.48 9.11 8.20
CA ILE A 35 -12.03 8.97 8.09
C ILE A 35 -11.47 8.52 9.42
N HIS A 36 -10.76 7.39 9.42
CA HIS A 36 -10.03 6.85 10.55
C HIS A 36 -8.54 6.95 10.30
N CYS A 37 -7.79 7.28 11.35
CA CYS A 37 -6.34 7.44 11.30
C CYS A 37 -5.70 6.77 12.50
N PHE A 38 -4.56 6.14 12.27
CA PHE A 38 -3.65 5.69 13.32
C PHE A 38 -2.34 6.43 13.17
N GLU A 39 -1.80 6.94 14.29
CA GLU A 39 -0.49 7.54 14.35
C GLU A 39 0.14 7.22 15.70
N LYS A 40 1.28 6.53 15.66
CA LYS A 40 1.94 6.03 16.88
C LYS A 40 2.67 7.12 17.64
N ASP A 41 3.25 8.09 16.92
CA ASP A 41 3.94 9.22 17.56
C ASP A 41 2.95 10.18 18.20
N ARG A 42 3.12 10.43 19.48
CA ARG A 42 2.16 11.23 20.26
C ARG A 42 2.10 12.70 19.84
N LEU A 43 3.23 13.27 19.43
CA LEU A 43 3.28 14.67 19.00
C LEU A 43 2.61 14.82 17.65
N THR A 44 3.02 13.99 16.69
CA THR A 44 2.45 13.93 15.34
C THR A 44 0.96 13.66 15.38
N GLY A 45 0.51 12.71 16.21
CA GLY A 45 -0.91 12.38 16.36
C GLY A 45 -1.75 13.53 16.93
N ARG A 46 -1.19 14.35 17.86
CA ARG A 46 -1.87 15.56 18.36
C ARG A 46 -1.98 16.64 17.28
N ILE A 47 -0.91 16.82 16.47
CA ILE A 47 -0.94 17.72 15.32
C ILE A 47 -2.01 17.26 14.33
N LEU A 48 -2.03 15.97 13.98
CA LEU A 48 -3.02 15.35 13.10
C LEU A 48 -4.45 15.61 13.59
N SER A 49 -4.72 15.35 14.88
CA SER A 49 -6.05 15.60 15.49
C SER A 49 -6.48 17.06 15.40
N SER A 50 -5.53 18.00 15.52
CA SER A 50 -5.79 19.43 15.43
C SER A 50 -6.07 19.87 13.98
N LEU A 51 -5.34 19.28 13.01
CA LEU A 51 -5.52 19.59 11.58
C LEU A 51 -6.83 19.01 11.02
N TYR A 52 -7.23 17.82 11.50
CA TYR A 52 -8.40 17.09 10.99
C TYR A 52 -9.38 16.72 12.12
N PRO A 53 -10.04 17.72 12.75
CA PRO A 53 -10.90 17.49 13.91
C PRO A 53 -12.17 16.67 13.63
N LYS A 54 -12.51 16.47 12.35
CA LYS A 54 -13.63 15.62 11.94
C LYS A 54 -13.23 14.15 11.75
N SER A 55 -11.93 13.84 11.72
CA SER A 55 -11.44 12.49 11.55
C SER A 55 -11.30 11.79 12.91
N LYS A 56 -11.50 10.48 12.92
CA LYS A 56 -11.26 9.65 14.11
C LYS A 56 -9.77 9.31 14.19
N VAL A 57 -9.02 10.10 14.97
CA VAL A 57 -7.58 9.92 15.13
C VAL A 57 -7.28 9.08 16.37
N ASN A 58 -6.63 7.94 16.18
CA ASN A 58 -6.13 7.05 17.22
C ASN A 58 -4.62 7.29 17.36
N ILE A 59 -4.19 7.83 18.53
CA ILE A 59 -2.76 8.08 18.80
C ILE A 59 -2.14 6.80 19.37
N GLU A 60 -2.10 5.78 18.53
CA GLU A 60 -1.68 4.41 18.82
C GLU A 60 -1.13 3.75 17.57
N GLY A 61 -0.45 2.60 17.72
CA GLY A 61 -0.03 1.80 16.58
C GLY A 61 -1.22 1.05 15.95
N PHE A 62 -1.12 0.77 14.65
CA PHE A 62 -2.19 0.10 13.89
C PHE A 62 -2.66 -1.24 14.47
N GLN A 63 -1.79 -1.95 15.22
CA GLN A 63 -2.13 -3.20 15.90
C GLN A 63 -3.23 -3.05 16.97
N SER A 64 -3.53 -1.84 17.42
CA SER A 64 -4.62 -1.58 18.39
C SER A 64 -6.00 -1.46 17.75
N ILE A 65 -6.10 -1.52 16.40
CA ILE A 65 -7.39 -1.46 15.72
C ILE A 65 -8.31 -2.60 16.20
N GLN A 66 -9.53 -2.23 16.54
CA GLN A 66 -10.49 -3.19 17.11
C GLN A 66 -10.98 -4.18 16.05
N PRO A 67 -11.21 -5.46 16.42
CA PRO A 67 -11.64 -6.50 15.47
C PRO A 67 -12.96 -6.23 14.75
N TYR A 68 -13.85 -5.42 15.31
CA TYR A 68 -15.10 -5.04 14.63
C TYR A 68 -14.90 -4.17 13.38
N TYR A 69 -13.69 -3.64 13.16
CA TYR A 69 -13.32 -2.97 11.91
C TYR A 69 -12.83 -3.92 10.81
N ASN A 70 -12.80 -5.24 11.06
CA ASN A 70 -12.53 -6.19 10.00
C ASN A 70 -13.67 -6.17 8.96
N GLY A 71 -13.31 -6.09 7.68
CA GLY A 71 -14.27 -5.99 6.61
C GLY A 71 -15.06 -4.67 6.55
N TYR A 72 -14.54 -3.60 7.14
CA TYR A 72 -15.28 -2.36 7.34
C TYR A 72 -15.00 -1.27 6.29
N PHE A 73 -13.72 -1.00 5.97
CA PHE A 73 -13.32 0.13 5.15
C PHE A 73 -13.46 -0.12 3.65
N ASP A 74 -13.83 0.94 2.92
CA ASP A 74 -13.88 0.94 1.46
C ASP A 74 -12.48 1.09 0.86
N VAL A 75 -11.68 1.97 1.49
CA VAL A 75 -10.30 2.25 1.08
C VAL A 75 -9.38 2.28 2.31
N VAL A 76 -8.25 1.60 2.19
CA VAL A 76 -7.15 1.67 3.16
C VAL A 76 -5.91 2.14 2.40
N SER A 77 -5.38 3.31 2.76
CA SER A 77 -4.26 3.90 2.04
C SER A 77 -3.28 4.58 3.00
N SER A 78 -1.99 4.36 2.77
CA SER A 78 -0.92 4.93 3.60
C SER A 78 0.44 4.88 2.93
N ASN A 79 1.35 5.73 3.39
CA ASN A 79 2.78 5.48 3.31
C ASN A 79 3.17 4.72 4.58
N ILE A 80 3.24 3.39 4.47
CA ILE A 80 3.42 2.53 5.64
C ILE A 80 4.86 2.58 6.16
N PRO A 81 5.09 2.32 7.47
CA PRO A 81 6.43 2.33 8.04
C PRO A 81 7.35 1.33 7.35
N PHE A 82 8.61 1.71 7.18
CA PHE A 82 9.67 0.90 6.58
C PHE A 82 10.48 0.17 7.66
N GLY A 83 10.95 -1.03 7.35
CA GLY A 83 11.92 -1.73 8.17
C GLY A 83 11.48 -3.08 8.72
N ASN A 84 12.46 -3.76 9.33
CA ASN A 84 12.29 -5.08 9.95
C ASN A 84 11.95 -4.96 11.44
N THR A 85 11.09 -3.99 11.78
CA THR A 85 10.60 -3.83 13.15
C THR A 85 9.53 -4.87 13.42
N ARG A 86 9.74 -5.66 14.48
CA ARG A 86 8.77 -6.65 14.92
C ARG A 86 7.55 -5.95 15.53
N ILE A 87 6.36 -6.41 15.14
CA ILE A 87 5.07 -6.00 15.68
C ILE A 87 4.56 -7.07 16.64
N TYR A 88 3.88 -6.64 17.69
CA TYR A 88 3.15 -7.54 18.56
C TYR A 88 1.65 -7.39 18.31
N ASP A 89 1.04 -8.42 17.77
CA ASP A 89 -0.42 -8.56 17.59
C ASP A 89 -0.80 -9.98 17.99
N ARG A 90 -1.64 -10.10 19.04
CA ARG A 90 -2.01 -11.39 19.63
C ARG A 90 -2.79 -12.28 18.66
N ASP A 91 -3.63 -11.68 17.82
CA ASP A 91 -4.48 -12.43 16.89
C ASP A 91 -3.63 -13.03 15.76
N PHE A 92 -2.63 -12.27 15.30
CA PHE A 92 -1.66 -12.76 14.32
C PHE A 92 -0.74 -13.82 14.91
N ASP A 93 -0.26 -13.63 16.15
CA ASP A 93 0.64 -14.58 16.82
C ASP A 93 -0.05 -15.94 17.08
N ARG A 94 -1.35 -15.93 17.32
CA ARG A 94 -2.16 -17.14 17.56
C ARG A 94 -2.82 -17.72 16.32
N SER A 95 -2.69 -17.06 15.18
CA SER A 95 -3.29 -17.52 13.92
C SER A 95 -2.73 -18.89 13.50
N ASP A 96 -3.55 -19.73 12.93
CA ASP A 96 -3.10 -20.98 12.29
C ASP A 96 -2.41 -20.74 10.94
N ASP A 97 -2.58 -19.57 10.36
CA ASP A 97 -1.92 -19.16 9.12
C ASP A 97 -0.45 -18.80 9.38
N PRO A 98 0.51 -19.56 8.81
CA PRO A 98 1.94 -19.31 9.03
C PRO A 98 2.41 -17.97 8.43
N VAL A 99 1.74 -17.46 7.38
CA VAL A 99 2.09 -16.17 6.77
C VAL A 99 1.72 -15.03 7.70
N ARG A 100 0.60 -15.12 8.42
CA ARG A 100 0.22 -14.15 9.46
C ARG A 100 1.25 -14.11 10.58
N LYS A 101 1.65 -15.26 11.12
CA LYS A 101 2.70 -15.34 12.16
C LYS A 101 4.02 -14.74 11.69
N SER A 102 4.48 -15.12 10.51
CA SER A 102 5.76 -14.63 9.96
C SER A 102 5.73 -13.14 9.63
N SER A 103 4.57 -12.59 9.28
CA SER A 103 4.41 -11.15 8.97
C SER A 103 4.73 -10.25 10.18
N LEU A 104 4.64 -10.75 11.40
CA LEU A 104 5.00 -10.00 12.62
C LEU A 104 6.48 -9.61 12.69
N ALA A 105 7.35 -10.27 11.92
CA ALA A 105 8.79 -10.01 11.91
C ALA A 105 9.16 -8.70 11.17
N ALA A 106 8.29 -8.21 10.28
CA ALA A 106 8.53 -7.02 9.48
C ALA A 106 7.27 -6.16 9.41
N VAL A 107 7.39 -4.90 9.84
CA VAL A 107 6.25 -3.98 9.95
C VAL A 107 5.46 -3.84 8.65
N HIS A 108 6.14 -3.75 7.51
CA HIS A 108 5.48 -3.63 6.21
C HIS A 108 4.64 -4.86 5.86
N ASN A 109 5.12 -6.08 6.14
CA ASN A 109 4.36 -7.31 5.90
C ASN A 109 3.09 -7.35 6.75
N TYR A 110 3.22 -7.01 8.04
CA TYR A 110 2.09 -6.91 8.95
C TYR A 110 1.03 -5.92 8.45
N PHE A 111 1.45 -4.72 8.03
CA PHE A 111 0.53 -3.68 7.55
C PHE A 111 -0.29 -4.15 6.35
N PHE A 112 0.32 -4.88 5.41
CA PHE A 112 -0.41 -5.43 4.26
C PHE A 112 -1.49 -6.42 4.69
N LEU A 113 -1.16 -7.40 5.53
CA LEU A 113 -2.13 -8.41 5.95
C LEU A 113 -3.23 -7.80 6.83
N LYS A 114 -2.85 -6.96 7.79
CA LYS A 114 -3.81 -6.28 8.68
C LYS A 114 -4.70 -5.29 7.90
N GLY A 115 -4.15 -4.58 6.95
CA GLY A 115 -4.91 -3.71 6.05
C GLY A 115 -5.94 -4.50 5.23
N MET A 116 -5.57 -5.67 4.72
CA MET A 116 -6.50 -6.57 4.03
C MET A 116 -7.63 -7.07 4.93
N ASP A 117 -7.35 -7.32 6.22
CA ASP A 117 -8.41 -7.71 7.18
C ASP A 117 -9.45 -6.61 7.34
N THR A 118 -9.02 -5.35 7.44
CA THR A 118 -9.91 -4.20 7.68
C THR A 118 -10.73 -3.79 6.45
N LEU A 119 -10.31 -4.15 5.24
CA LEU A 119 -11.06 -3.88 4.01
C LEU A 119 -12.31 -4.74 3.92
N ARG A 120 -13.41 -4.14 3.45
CA ARG A 120 -14.57 -4.90 2.98
C ARG A 120 -14.25 -5.64 1.68
N GLU A 121 -15.07 -6.60 1.33
CA GLU A 121 -14.99 -7.26 0.01
C GLU A 121 -15.14 -6.23 -1.12
N GLY A 122 -14.26 -6.29 -2.11
CA GLY A 122 -14.16 -5.30 -3.20
C GLY A 122 -13.48 -3.97 -2.81
N GLY A 123 -13.11 -3.77 -1.55
CA GLY A 123 -12.39 -2.58 -1.08
C GLY A 123 -10.97 -2.49 -1.64
N ILE A 124 -10.39 -1.30 -1.61
CA ILE A 124 -9.08 -0.99 -2.20
C ILE A 124 -8.05 -0.75 -1.12
N LEU A 125 -6.92 -1.46 -1.21
CA LEU A 125 -5.70 -1.19 -0.45
C LEU A 125 -4.68 -0.52 -1.38
N ALA A 126 -4.13 0.63 -0.96
CA ALA A 126 -3.11 1.35 -1.72
C ALA A 126 -1.99 1.81 -0.79
N TYR A 127 -0.87 1.08 -0.77
CA TYR A 127 0.25 1.37 0.09
C TYR A 127 1.51 1.77 -0.68
N ILE A 128 2.17 2.81 -0.19
CA ILE A 128 3.58 3.06 -0.49
C ILE A 128 4.41 2.31 0.56
N THR A 129 5.40 1.57 0.08
CA THR A 129 6.24 0.70 0.91
C THR A 129 7.66 0.62 0.34
N THR A 130 8.58 -0.03 1.07
CA THR A 130 9.93 -0.28 0.57
C THR A 130 9.92 -1.31 -0.57
N SER A 131 10.89 -1.19 -1.51
CA SER A 131 11.10 -2.16 -2.59
C SER A 131 11.36 -3.59 -2.09
N GLY A 132 11.73 -3.76 -0.82
CA GLY A 132 11.98 -5.05 -0.22
C GLY A 132 10.78 -5.99 -0.22
N ILE A 133 9.54 -5.48 -0.18
CA ILE A 133 8.36 -6.35 -0.28
C ILE A 133 8.25 -7.02 -1.65
N MET A 134 8.64 -6.31 -2.69
CA MET A 134 8.60 -6.79 -4.07
C MET A 134 9.80 -7.67 -4.39
N ASP A 135 11.01 -7.23 -4.05
CA ASP A 135 12.26 -7.82 -4.55
C ASP A 135 12.83 -8.92 -3.65
N SER A 136 12.49 -8.96 -2.36
CA SER A 136 13.02 -9.97 -1.45
C SER A 136 12.38 -11.34 -1.67
N LEU A 137 13.23 -12.38 -1.76
CA LEU A 137 12.79 -13.78 -1.79
C LEU A 137 12.02 -14.16 -0.51
N GLN A 138 12.43 -13.61 0.63
CA GLN A 138 11.78 -13.89 1.92
C GLN A 138 10.32 -13.44 1.98
N ASN A 139 9.95 -12.43 1.17
CA ASN A 139 8.59 -11.89 1.11
C ASN A 139 7.71 -12.59 0.07
N ARG A 140 8.23 -13.61 -0.66
CA ARG A 140 7.43 -14.40 -1.60
C ARG A 140 6.13 -14.95 -0.98
N PRO A 141 6.14 -15.56 0.23
CA PRO A 141 4.91 -16.06 0.84
C PRO A 141 3.87 -14.95 1.12
N VAL A 142 4.32 -13.75 1.48
CA VAL A 142 3.44 -12.60 1.68
C VAL A 142 2.82 -12.15 0.36
N ARG A 143 3.60 -12.05 -0.72
CA ARG A 143 3.08 -11.70 -2.04
C ARG A 143 2.06 -12.72 -2.54
N GLU A 144 2.34 -14.00 -2.36
CA GLU A 144 1.43 -15.09 -2.72
C GLU A 144 0.13 -15.03 -1.90
N TRP A 145 0.23 -14.82 -0.60
CA TRP A 145 -0.93 -14.63 0.26
C TRP A 145 -1.80 -13.47 -0.21
N LEU A 146 -1.19 -12.33 -0.52
CA LEU A 146 -1.92 -11.12 -0.96
C LEU A 146 -2.73 -11.36 -2.24
N VAL A 147 -2.14 -11.98 -3.26
CA VAL A 147 -2.87 -12.22 -4.53
C VAL A 147 -3.84 -13.40 -4.47
N ASN A 148 -3.76 -14.25 -3.44
CA ASN A 148 -4.79 -15.24 -3.16
C ASN A 148 -6.02 -14.63 -2.47
N HIS A 149 -5.90 -13.45 -1.85
CA HIS A 149 -6.98 -12.75 -1.15
C HIS A 149 -7.41 -11.45 -1.85
N ALA A 150 -6.73 -11.07 -2.92
CA ALA A 150 -7.00 -9.83 -3.65
C ALA A 150 -6.64 -9.93 -5.14
N ASN A 151 -7.26 -9.08 -5.95
CA ASN A 151 -6.81 -8.83 -7.31
C ASN A 151 -5.69 -7.79 -7.29
N LEU A 152 -4.63 -8.03 -8.04
CA LEU A 152 -3.57 -7.05 -8.24
C LEU A 152 -4.03 -5.98 -9.23
N VAL A 153 -4.30 -4.79 -8.71
CA VAL A 153 -4.69 -3.63 -9.52
C VAL A 153 -3.48 -3.01 -10.20
N SER A 154 -2.45 -2.66 -9.42
CA SER A 154 -1.22 -2.06 -9.95
C SER A 154 -0.04 -2.21 -8.99
N THR A 155 1.17 -2.20 -9.58
CA THR A 155 2.43 -1.98 -8.88
C THR A 155 3.23 -0.95 -9.65
N ILE A 156 3.84 0.01 -8.94
CA ILE A 156 4.67 1.05 -9.55
C ILE A 156 5.90 1.23 -8.69
N ARG A 157 7.09 1.05 -9.26
CA ARG A 157 8.36 1.43 -8.64
C ARG A 157 8.52 2.94 -8.71
N LEU A 158 8.72 3.56 -7.57
CA LEU A 158 8.94 4.99 -7.42
C LEU A 158 10.44 5.30 -7.44
N PRO A 159 10.86 6.53 -7.80
CA PRO A 159 12.26 6.94 -7.74
C PRO A 159 12.80 6.88 -6.30
N ASP A 160 14.04 6.41 -6.15
CA ASP A 160 14.69 6.27 -4.84
C ASP A 160 14.87 7.61 -4.13
N ASN A 161 15.03 8.68 -4.91
CA ASN A 161 15.19 10.05 -4.41
C ASN A 161 13.86 10.81 -4.22
N LEU A 162 12.72 10.11 -4.24
CA LEU A 162 11.41 10.73 -4.03
C LEU A 162 11.25 11.35 -2.63
N PHE A 163 11.92 10.77 -1.63
CA PHE A 163 11.82 11.18 -0.22
C PHE A 163 13.07 11.89 0.30
N THR A 164 13.94 12.41 -0.59
CA THR A 164 15.17 13.11 -0.20
C THR A 164 14.89 14.31 0.69
N ASP A 165 13.83 15.07 0.41
CA ASP A 165 13.41 16.21 1.27
C ASP A 165 12.96 15.77 2.68
N ALA A 166 12.56 14.51 2.83
CA ALA A 166 12.27 13.89 4.14
C ALA A 166 13.51 13.24 4.77
N GLY A 167 14.70 13.44 4.21
CA GLY A 167 15.96 12.90 4.70
C GLY A 167 16.19 11.42 4.43
N THR A 168 15.46 10.83 3.48
CA THR A 168 15.56 9.40 3.17
C THR A 168 15.64 9.18 1.66
N GLU A 169 16.64 8.38 1.24
CA GLU A 169 16.71 7.83 -0.11
C GLU A 169 16.43 6.33 -0.03
N VAL A 170 15.28 5.91 -0.50
CA VAL A 170 14.87 4.51 -0.41
C VAL A 170 14.04 4.10 -1.62
N GLY A 171 14.43 2.99 -2.23
CA GLY A 171 13.62 2.34 -3.26
C GLY A 171 12.26 1.98 -2.68
N SER A 172 11.22 2.53 -3.27
CA SER A 172 9.86 2.34 -2.80
C SER A 172 8.91 1.95 -3.93
N ASP A 173 7.84 1.28 -3.55
CA ASP A 173 6.80 0.79 -4.45
C ASP A 173 5.43 1.28 -3.99
N LEU A 174 4.61 1.71 -4.93
CA LEU A 174 3.17 1.82 -4.75
C LEU A 174 2.53 0.50 -5.17
N ILE A 175 1.85 -0.15 -4.25
CA ILE A 175 1.13 -1.40 -4.50
C ILE A 175 -0.36 -1.15 -4.26
N VAL A 176 -1.18 -1.49 -5.26
CA VAL A 176 -2.64 -1.33 -5.20
C VAL A 176 -3.30 -2.69 -5.41
N LEU A 177 -4.13 -3.07 -4.44
CA LEU A 177 -4.84 -4.33 -4.39
C LEU A 177 -6.33 -4.08 -4.20
N GLN A 178 -7.18 -4.93 -4.79
CA GLN A 178 -8.61 -4.96 -4.51
C GLN A 178 -8.98 -6.27 -3.82
N LYS A 179 -9.54 -6.20 -2.61
CA LYS A 179 -9.93 -7.40 -1.85
C LYS A 179 -10.91 -8.27 -2.64
N ASN A 180 -10.55 -9.54 -2.82
CA ASN A 180 -11.34 -10.56 -3.49
C ASN A 180 -11.04 -11.94 -2.87
N THR A 181 -11.81 -12.30 -1.84
CA THR A 181 -11.63 -13.56 -1.13
C THR A 181 -12.26 -14.76 -1.85
N ARG A 182 -12.98 -14.52 -2.94
CA ARG A 182 -13.66 -15.56 -3.75
C ARG A 182 -12.91 -15.89 -5.04
N LYS A 183 -11.67 -15.45 -5.13
CA LYS A 183 -10.84 -15.67 -6.31
C LYS A 183 -10.50 -17.15 -6.45
N SER A 184 -10.62 -17.70 -7.67
CA SER A 184 -10.34 -19.10 -7.99
C SER A 184 -9.01 -19.29 -8.73
N GLU A 185 -8.54 -18.27 -9.46
CA GLU A 185 -7.35 -18.38 -10.30
C GLU A 185 -6.50 -17.12 -10.25
N LEU A 186 -5.19 -17.29 -10.40
CA LEU A 186 -4.24 -16.20 -10.52
C LEU A 186 -4.06 -15.81 -11.98
N THR A 187 -4.09 -14.52 -12.26
CA THR A 187 -3.71 -13.96 -13.56
C THR A 187 -2.20 -14.05 -13.78
N GLU A 188 -1.75 -13.89 -15.02
CA GLU A 188 -0.31 -13.81 -15.34
C GLU A 188 0.38 -12.65 -14.59
N LYS A 189 -0.28 -11.49 -14.51
CA LYS A 189 0.20 -10.33 -13.75
C LYS A 189 0.44 -10.67 -12.28
N GLU A 190 -0.43 -11.44 -11.67
CA GLU A 190 -0.31 -11.85 -10.27
C GLU A 190 0.75 -12.92 -10.04
N ARG A 191 0.94 -13.83 -11.00
CA ARG A 191 2.09 -14.76 -10.97
C ARG A 191 3.42 -14.00 -11.04
N ASN A 192 3.51 -12.98 -11.91
CA ASN A 192 4.68 -12.12 -11.99
C ASN A 192 4.90 -11.33 -10.69
N PHE A 193 3.84 -10.89 -10.01
CA PHE A 193 3.94 -10.24 -8.70
C PHE A 193 4.52 -11.15 -7.59
N ILE A 194 4.22 -12.46 -7.64
CA ILE A 194 4.77 -13.41 -6.66
C ILE A 194 6.27 -13.61 -6.86
N GLU A 195 6.73 -13.72 -8.10
CA GLU A 195 8.07 -14.19 -8.44
C GLU A 195 9.06 -13.05 -8.67
N THR A 196 10.32 -13.35 -8.42
CA THR A 196 11.46 -12.46 -8.69
C THR A 196 12.43 -13.14 -9.61
N ARG A 197 13.25 -12.36 -10.32
CA ARG A 197 14.36 -12.83 -11.14
C ARG A 197 15.68 -12.21 -10.67
N ILE A 198 16.76 -12.89 -10.95
CA ILE A 198 18.12 -12.37 -10.75
C ILE A 198 18.51 -11.54 -11.98
N ILE A 199 18.99 -10.33 -11.74
CA ILE A 199 19.50 -9.44 -12.81
C ILE A 199 21.01 -9.52 -12.89
N SER A 200 21.70 -9.51 -11.74
CA SER A 200 23.16 -9.55 -11.63
C SER A 200 23.56 -9.96 -10.21
N ASP A 201 24.63 -10.71 -10.04
CA ASP A 201 25.34 -11.04 -8.79
C ASP A 201 24.53 -10.87 -7.48
N SER A 202 23.42 -11.59 -7.34
CA SER A 202 22.54 -11.55 -6.16
C SER A 202 21.53 -10.39 -6.12
N ILE A 203 21.41 -9.57 -7.15
CA ILE A 203 20.34 -8.55 -7.23
C ILE A 203 19.08 -9.19 -7.78
N HIS A 204 18.04 -9.18 -6.96
CA HIS A 204 16.71 -9.63 -7.32
C HIS A 204 15.81 -8.45 -7.65
N ILE A 205 14.98 -8.61 -8.69
CA ILE A 205 13.89 -7.69 -9.00
C ILE A 205 12.60 -8.50 -9.23
N ASN A 206 11.49 -7.93 -8.83
CA ASN A 206 10.19 -8.55 -9.06
C ASN A 206 9.86 -8.62 -10.56
N ASN A 207 9.25 -9.74 -10.98
CA ASN A 207 8.90 -9.94 -12.38
C ASN A 207 7.87 -8.94 -12.91
N SER A 208 7.10 -8.28 -12.03
CA SER A 208 6.21 -7.18 -12.42
C SER A 208 6.96 -6.00 -13.07
N TYR A 209 8.27 -5.88 -12.84
CA TYR A 209 9.12 -4.82 -13.38
C TYR A 209 9.99 -5.28 -14.56
N ALA A 210 9.68 -6.44 -15.13
CA ALA A 210 10.48 -7.07 -16.19
C ALA A 210 10.65 -6.20 -17.44
N GLY A 211 9.60 -5.48 -17.83
CA GLY A 211 9.59 -4.60 -19.02
C GLY A 211 9.92 -3.13 -18.72
N LEU A 212 10.24 -2.76 -17.48
CA LEU A 212 10.44 -1.39 -17.02
C LEU A 212 9.19 -0.48 -17.14
N ASP A 213 8.07 -0.99 -17.60
CA ASP A 213 6.84 -0.22 -17.88
C ASP A 213 6.17 0.36 -16.63
N HIS A 214 6.45 -0.24 -15.47
CA HIS A 214 5.89 0.15 -14.17
C HIS A 214 6.94 0.81 -13.26
N ILE A 215 7.99 1.39 -13.85
CA ILE A 215 9.07 2.05 -13.12
C ILE A 215 9.11 3.52 -13.49
N VAL A 216 9.04 4.39 -12.48
CA VAL A 216 9.21 5.83 -12.65
C VAL A 216 10.68 6.15 -12.46
N HIS A 217 11.40 6.46 -13.55
CA HIS A 217 12.83 6.74 -13.49
C HIS A 217 13.28 7.63 -14.64
N THR A 218 14.39 8.31 -14.45
CA THR A 218 15.13 9.00 -15.50
C THR A 218 16.54 8.45 -15.69
N SER A 219 17.06 7.74 -14.69
CA SER A 219 18.32 7.01 -14.76
C SER A 219 18.26 5.76 -13.89
N VAL A 220 19.02 4.75 -14.31
CA VAL A 220 19.16 3.47 -13.59
C VAL A 220 20.62 3.28 -13.26
N SER A 221 20.93 2.84 -12.05
CA SER A 221 22.28 2.52 -11.61
C SER A 221 22.29 1.30 -10.71
N MET A 222 23.41 0.59 -10.66
CA MET A 222 23.66 -0.47 -9.69
C MET A 222 24.30 0.14 -8.45
N GLY A 223 23.75 -0.13 -7.29
CA GLY A 223 24.21 0.43 -6.03
C GLY A 223 23.84 -0.45 -4.84
N LYS A 224 23.56 0.18 -3.71
CA LYS A 224 23.08 -0.48 -2.48
C LYS A 224 21.77 0.14 -2.05
N ASN A 225 20.91 -0.70 -1.48
CA ASN A 225 19.70 -0.21 -0.80
C ASN A 225 20.06 0.37 0.59
N MET A 226 19.07 0.91 1.29
CA MET A 226 19.23 1.49 2.64
C MET A 226 19.79 0.49 3.69
N TYR A 227 19.74 -0.80 3.42
CA TYR A 227 20.29 -1.85 4.28
C TYR A 227 21.70 -2.32 3.87
N GLY A 228 22.33 -1.64 2.90
CA GLY A 228 23.65 -1.97 2.40
C GLY A 228 23.72 -3.17 1.45
N GLN A 229 22.57 -3.73 1.06
CA GLN A 229 22.47 -4.85 0.13
C GLN A 229 22.56 -4.36 -1.33
N PRO A 230 23.18 -5.14 -2.25
CA PRO A 230 23.17 -4.81 -3.66
C PRO A 230 21.75 -4.60 -4.18
N ALA A 231 21.53 -3.52 -4.92
CA ALA A 231 20.22 -3.15 -5.46
C ALA A 231 20.34 -2.38 -6.76
N MET A 232 19.30 -2.44 -7.57
CA MET A 232 19.11 -1.57 -8.71
C MET A 232 18.41 -0.29 -8.23
N ASN A 233 19.05 0.86 -8.44
CA ASN A 233 18.57 2.17 -8.02
C ASN A 233 17.95 2.90 -9.20
N PHE A 234 16.81 3.52 -8.97
CA PHE A 234 16.04 4.28 -9.96
C PHE A 234 15.97 5.73 -9.50
N THR A 235 16.65 6.65 -10.21
CA THR A 235 16.68 8.05 -9.80
C THR A 235 16.01 8.94 -10.84
N MET A 236 15.42 10.04 -10.36
CA MET A 236 14.87 11.09 -11.20
C MET A 236 15.82 12.28 -11.20
N LYS A 237 16.20 12.77 -12.38
CA LYS A 237 17.02 13.98 -12.53
C LYS A 237 16.14 15.21 -12.35
N GLY A 238 16.60 16.21 -11.59
CA GLY A 238 15.94 17.49 -11.47
C GLY A 238 14.80 17.54 -10.46
N VAL A 239 14.96 16.88 -9.29
CA VAL A 239 13.97 16.89 -8.19
C VAL A 239 13.72 18.29 -7.60
N SER A 240 14.45 19.32 -8.03
CA SER A 240 14.17 20.72 -7.71
C SER A 240 12.97 21.29 -8.50
N GLU A 241 12.49 20.61 -9.54
CA GLU A 241 11.19 20.92 -10.14
C GLU A 241 10.12 19.98 -9.57
N PRO A 242 8.88 20.50 -9.33
CA PRO A 242 7.77 19.63 -8.96
C PRO A 242 7.73 18.49 -9.96
N LEU A 243 7.61 17.24 -9.47
CA LEU A 243 7.48 16.03 -10.29
C LEU A 243 6.77 16.41 -11.57
N PRO A 244 7.37 16.26 -12.76
CA PRO A 244 6.68 16.57 -14.00
C PRO A 244 5.36 15.88 -13.84
N ASN A 245 4.24 16.61 -13.92
CA ASN A 245 2.92 16.03 -13.83
C ASN A 245 3.02 14.66 -14.47
N ILE A 246 3.21 13.60 -13.65
CA ILE A 246 3.14 12.24 -14.15
C ILE A 246 1.73 12.26 -14.65
N SER A 247 1.65 12.65 -15.90
CA SER A 247 0.55 13.45 -16.42
C SER A 247 -0.70 12.71 -16.02
N GLY A 248 -1.74 13.45 -15.62
CA GLY A 248 -3.06 12.89 -15.46
C GLY A 248 -3.35 11.86 -16.55
N SER A 249 -2.72 11.98 -17.74
CA SER A 249 -2.78 11.00 -18.81
C SER A 249 -2.20 9.62 -18.48
N TYR A 250 -1.12 9.48 -17.70
CA TYR A 250 -0.58 8.17 -17.32
C TYR A 250 -1.46 7.54 -16.24
N TRP A 251 -1.84 8.34 -15.24
CA TRP A 251 -2.79 7.93 -14.21
C TRP A 251 -4.18 7.68 -14.81
N HIS A 252 -4.69 8.54 -15.69
CA HIS A 252 -5.94 8.32 -16.42
C HIS A 252 -5.91 7.08 -17.31
N LYS A 253 -4.82 6.82 -18.02
CA LYS A 253 -4.68 5.63 -18.85
C LYS A 253 -4.60 4.35 -18.02
N MET A 254 -3.85 4.39 -16.91
CA MET A 254 -3.71 3.27 -16.00
C MET A 254 -5.01 3.00 -15.23
N TRP A 255 -5.64 4.03 -14.67
CA TRP A 255 -6.88 3.90 -13.89
C TRP A 255 -8.11 3.78 -14.78
N GLY A 256 -8.16 4.44 -15.92
CA GLY A 256 -9.25 4.29 -16.90
C GLY A 256 -9.40 2.86 -17.39
N THR A 257 -8.30 2.15 -17.63
CA THR A 257 -8.31 0.74 -18.04
C THR A 257 -8.73 -0.21 -16.90
N ILE A 258 -8.40 0.15 -15.66
CA ILE A 258 -8.61 -0.70 -14.48
C ILE A 258 -10.03 -0.51 -13.91
N LEU A 259 -10.54 0.71 -13.93
CA LEU A 259 -11.80 1.08 -13.25
C LEU A 259 -13.01 1.13 -14.18
N THR A 260 -12.83 1.25 -15.50
CA THR A 260 -13.92 1.10 -16.48
C THR A 260 -14.35 -0.35 -16.71
N GLY A 261 -13.51 -1.32 -16.32
CA GLY A 261 -13.95 -2.70 -16.23
C GLY A 261 -14.97 -2.86 -15.10
N ASN A 262 -16.12 -3.44 -15.38
CA ASN A 262 -17.30 -3.77 -14.55
C ASN A 262 -17.10 -4.18 -13.06
N PHE A 263 -15.95 -3.93 -12.45
CA PHE A 263 -15.57 -4.39 -11.11
C PHE A 263 -16.28 -3.64 -9.97
N MET A 264 -16.55 -2.34 -10.16
CA MET A 264 -17.21 -1.54 -9.11
C MET A 264 -18.74 -1.58 -9.13
N LYS A 265 -19.36 -2.04 -10.23
CA LYS A 265 -20.82 -2.11 -10.35
C LYS A 265 -21.48 -3.28 -9.62
N LYS A 266 -20.70 -4.19 -9.03
CA LYS A 266 -21.21 -5.33 -8.23
C LYS A 266 -20.88 -5.17 -6.76
N THR A 267 -21.22 -4.05 -6.15
CA THR A 267 -21.31 -3.96 -4.70
C THR A 267 -22.64 -4.54 -4.25
N CYS A 268 -22.64 -5.70 -3.61
CA CYS A 268 -23.78 -6.16 -2.84
C CYS A 268 -24.14 -5.10 -1.79
N PRO A 269 -25.42 -4.76 -1.60
CA PRO A 269 -25.83 -3.89 -0.51
C PRO A 269 -25.43 -4.55 0.80
N VAL A 270 -24.70 -3.82 1.63
CA VAL A 270 -24.34 -4.24 2.99
C VAL A 270 -25.64 -4.26 3.79
N PRO A 271 -26.00 -5.37 4.46
CA PRO A 271 -27.13 -5.36 5.38
C PRO A 271 -26.84 -4.36 6.51
N PRO A 272 -27.85 -3.63 7.02
CA PRO A 272 -27.66 -2.72 8.13
C PRO A 272 -27.24 -3.51 9.38
N PHE A 273 -26.12 -3.14 9.98
CA PHE A 273 -25.70 -3.69 11.26
C PHE A 273 -26.66 -3.21 12.36
N PRO A 274 -27.07 -4.08 13.29
CA PRO A 274 -27.72 -3.62 14.50
C PRO A 274 -26.70 -2.81 15.32
N LEU A 275 -27.05 -1.59 15.63
CA LEU A 275 -26.34 -0.78 16.62
C LEU A 275 -26.50 -1.42 18.00
N PRO A 276 -25.45 -1.39 18.86
CA PRO A 276 -25.56 -1.85 20.25
C PRO A 276 -26.51 -1.02 21.08
#